data_46c0799c64df90ef152cfd3c9c11a722
#
_entry.id   46c0799c64df90ef152cfd3c9c11a722
#
_cell.length_a   1.000
_cell.length_b   1.000
_cell.length_c   1.000
_cell.angle_alpha   90.00
_cell.angle_beta   90.00
_cell.angle_gamma   90.00
#
_symmetry.space_group_name_H-M   'P 1'
#
loop_
_entity.id
_entity.type
_entity.pdbx_description
1 polymer ?
#
loop_
_entity_poly.entity_id
_entity_poly.type
_entity_poly.pdbx_seq_one_letter_code
_entity_poly.pdbx_strand_id
1 'polypeptide(L)'
;RQQLQREAQRVGQLLGLAADESRIRQQPIVWEADLRGYRFVTESGGERRLLSGDDLLRERLWDTPLTRLAVLDNGGPQPAQVLLGPGAPPVRVAIAREWIQSRWRLELTREDGSVRIDFDEVGRATLADNQVSNK
;
A
#
# COMPACT_ATOMS: atom_id res chain seq x y z
N ARG A 1 -16.77 8.30 3.54
CA ARG A 1 -15.81 8.96 2.70
C ARG A 1 -14.65 9.54 3.47
N GLN A 2 -14.89 10.29 4.52
CA GLN A 2 -13.83 10.72 5.41
C GLN A 2 -13.10 9.53 5.99
N GLN A 3 -13.80 8.45 6.22
CA GLN A 3 -13.21 7.23 6.73
C GLN A 3 -12.21 6.64 5.74
N LEU A 4 -12.54 6.66 4.45
CA LEU A 4 -11.63 6.17 3.42
C LEU A 4 -10.38 7.05 3.35
N GLN A 5 -10.54 8.35 3.47
CA GLN A 5 -9.39 9.27 3.49
C GLN A 5 -8.49 9.02 4.70
N ARG A 6 -9.08 8.75 5.86
CA ARG A 6 -8.30 8.44 7.06
C ARG A 6 -7.53 7.15 6.90
N GLU A 7 -8.15 6.15 6.30
CA GLU A 7 -7.44 4.90 6.04
C GLU A 7 -6.32 5.08 5.04
N ALA A 8 -6.55 5.87 4.01
CA ALA A 8 -5.51 6.17 3.02
C ALA A 8 -4.34 6.89 3.68
N GLN A 9 -4.62 7.85 4.55
CA GLN A 9 -3.59 8.55 5.29
C GLN A 9 -2.79 7.59 6.16
N ARG A 10 -3.46 6.69 6.86
CA ARG A 10 -2.80 5.70 7.69
C ARG A 10 -1.89 4.80 6.86
N VAL A 11 -2.41 4.30 5.75
CA VAL A 11 -1.61 3.43 4.87
C VAL A 11 -0.38 4.17 4.37
N GLY A 12 -0.54 5.41 3.93
CA GLY A 12 0.58 6.21 3.47
C GLY A 12 1.66 6.37 4.53
N GLN A 13 1.25 6.65 5.76
CA GLN A 13 2.18 6.78 6.88
C GLN A 13 2.87 5.46 7.21
N LEU A 14 2.12 4.37 7.21
CA LEU A 14 2.68 3.06 7.51
C LEU A 14 3.65 2.60 6.44
N LEU A 15 3.36 2.91 5.17
CA LEU A 15 4.28 2.59 4.10
C LEU A 15 5.57 3.39 4.22
N GLY A 16 5.48 4.64 4.67
CA GLY A 16 6.67 5.44 4.96
C GLY A 16 7.49 4.85 6.10
N LEU A 17 6.84 4.40 7.16
CA LEU A 17 7.52 3.75 8.28
C LEU A 17 8.17 2.44 7.84
N ALA A 18 7.48 1.67 6.99
CA ALA A 18 8.04 0.43 6.49
C ALA A 18 9.30 0.67 5.64
N ALA A 19 9.29 1.75 4.85
CA ALA A 19 10.47 2.12 4.06
C ALA A 19 11.64 2.45 4.99
N ASP A 20 11.40 3.19 6.07
CA ASP A 20 12.44 3.50 7.04
C ASP A 20 12.96 2.24 7.70
N GLU A 21 12.08 1.34 8.12
CA GLU A 21 12.47 0.09 8.73
C GLU A 21 13.29 -0.78 7.78
N SER A 22 12.88 -0.83 6.53
CA SER A 22 13.61 -1.60 5.52
C SER A 22 15.04 -1.09 5.37
N ARG A 23 15.21 0.23 5.36
CA ARG A 23 16.55 0.82 5.26
C ARG A 23 17.39 0.57 6.50
N ILE A 24 16.78 0.74 7.69
CA ILE A 24 17.50 0.56 8.95
C ILE A 24 17.94 -0.89 9.12
N ARG A 25 17.03 -1.82 8.83
CA ARG A 25 17.33 -3.24 9.00
C ARG A 25 18.09 -3.83 7.83
N GLN A 26 18.20 -3.12 6.73
CA GLN A 26 18.78 -3.64 5.49
C GLN A 26 18.07 -4.93 5.07
N GLN A 27 16.77 -4.96 5.20
CA GLN A 27 15.98 -6.14 4.92
C GLN A 27 14.75 -5.75 4.10
N PRO A 28 14.45 -6.44 3.01
CA PRO A 28 13.28 -6.12 2.22
C PRO A 28 12.00 -6.33 3.01
N ILE A 29 11.08 -5.40 2.86
CA ILE A 29 9.74 -5.52 3.41
C ILE A 29 8.78 -5.48 2.23
N VAL A 30 7.79 -6.37 2.22
CA VAL A 30 6.78 -6.41 1.18
C VAL A 30 5.43 -6.08 1.80
N TRP A 31 4.73 -5.15 1.18
CA TRP A 31 3.36 -4.83 1.54
C TRP A 31 2.44 -5.71 0.70
N GLU A 32 1.60 -6.48 1.36
CA GLU A 32 0.61 -7.33 0.68
C GLU A 32 -0.77 -6.84 1.06
N ALA A 33 -1.65 -6.69 0.08
CA ALA A 33 -2.98 -6.19 0.34
C ALA A 33 -4.00 -6.84 -0.57
N ASP A 34 -5.21 -7.00 -0.03
CA ASP A 34 -6.35 -7.43 -0.81
C ASP A 34 -7.54 -6.55 -0.43
N LEU A 35 -8.74 -6.92 -0.86
CA LEU A 35 -9.91 -6.08 -0.61
C LEU A 35 -10.35 -6.09 0.85
N ARG A 36 -9.83 -6.98 1.66
CA ARG A 36 -10.22 -7.11 3.06
C ARG A 36 -9.23 -6.44 4.02
N GLY A 37 -7.95 -6.41 3.66
CA GLY A 37 -6.95 -5.85 4.57
C GLY A 37 -5.56 -5.90 3.99
N TYR A 38 -4.56 -5.62 4.81
CA TYR A 38 -3.18 -5.59 4.36
C TYR A 38 -2.23 -5.98 5.48
N ARG A 39 -1.00 -6.32 5.08
CA ARG A 39 0.03 -6.77 6.01
C ARG A 39 1.41 -6.45 5.45
N PHE A 40 2.38 -6.40 6.35
CA PHE A 40 3.78 -6.23 5.98
C PHE A 40 4.50 -7.53 6.28
N VAL A 41 5.29 -8.00 5.32
CA VAL A 41 6.02 -9.26 5.48
C VAL A 41 7.48 -9.05 5.13
N THR A 42 8.34 -9.83 5.77
CA THR A 42 9.75 -9.91 5.38
C THR A 42 9.98 -11.27 4.76
N GLU A 43 10.96 -11.33 3.86
CA GLU A 43 11.35 -12.58 3.24
C GLU A 43 12.85 -12.75 3.43
N SER A 44 13.26 -13.86 4.00
CA SER A 44 14.66 -14.12 4.27
C SER A 44 14.90 -15.62 4.13
N GLY A 45 15.88 -16.01 3.32
CA GLY A 45 16.20 -17.41 3.13
C GLY A 45 15.05 -18.24 2.60
N GLY A 46 14.16 -17.62 1.83
CA GLY A 46 12.99 -18.31 1.32
C GLY A 46 11.80 -18.36 2.28
N GLU A 47 11.97 -17.83 3.48
CA GLU A 47 10.89 -17.79 4.46
C GLU A 47 10.19 -16.46 4.47
N ARG A 48 8.86 -16.52 4.54
CA ARG A 48 8.02 -15.33 4.60
C ARG A 48 7.51 -15.18 6.02
N ARG A 49 7.69 -14.00 6.61
CA ARG A 49 7.26 -13.74 7.99
C ARG A 49 6.47 -12.45 8.07
N LEU A 50 5.36 -12.49 8.79
CA LEU A 50 4.61 -11.29 9.10
C LEU A 50 5.34 -10.46 10.15
N LEU A 51 5.26 -9.13 10.03
CA LEU A 51 5.82 -8.23 11.03
C LEU A 51 4.81 -8.04 12.17
N SER A 52 4.39 -9.15 12.76
CA SER A 52 3.31 -9.13 13.74
C SER A 52 3.74 -8.64 15.11
N GLY A 53 5.04 -8.62 15.38
CA GLY A 53 5.55 -8.13 16.65
C GLY A 53 5.66 -6.61 16.74
N ASP A 54 5.39 -5.92 15.66
CA ASP A 54 5.50 -4.47 15.61
C ASP A 54 4.08 -3.88 15.70
N ASP A 55 3.81 -3.05 16.68
CA ASP A 55 2.49 -2.50 16.88
C ASP A 55 2.02 -1.66 15.70
N LEU A 56 2.93 -1.03 14.98
CA LEU A 56 2.57 -0.17 13.87
C LEU A 56 2.44 -0.94 12.57
N LEU A 57 3.34 -1.89 12.32
CA LEU A 57 3.36 -2.63 11.06
C LEU A 57 2.63 -3.97 11.14
N ARG A 58 1.74 -4.13 12.08
CA ARG A 58 0.95 -5.35 12.20
C ARG A 58 -0.08 -5.47 11.09
N GLU A 59 -0.62 -6.64 10.91
CA GLU A 59 -1.70 -6.86 9.95
C GLU A 59 -2.94 -6.07 10.35
N ARG A 60 -3.62 -5.49 9.37
CA ARG A 60 -4.82 -4.69 9.61
C ARG A 60 -5.89 -5.02 8.59
N LEU A 61 -7.14 -4.88 9.02
CA LEU A 61 -8.28 -4.95 8.10
C LEU A 61 -8.68 -3.53 7.73
N TRP A 62 -9.20 -3.37 6.50
CA TRP A 62 -9.86 -2.12 6.14
C TRP A 62 -11.10 -2.00 7.02
N ASP A 63 -11.45 -0.77 7.42
CA ASP A 63 -12.66 -0.56 8.22
C ASP A 63 -13.88 -1.10 7.51
N THR A 64 -13.92 -0.93 6.20
CA THR A 64 -14.95 -1.54 5.35
C THR A 64 -14.22 -2.12 4.14
N PRO A 65 -14.56 -3.31 3.70
CA PRO A 65 -13.86 -3.89 2.54
C PRO A 65 -13.92 -2.98 1.34
N LEU A 66 -12.83 -3.00 0.55
CA LEU A 66 -12.75 -2.22 -0.67
C LEU A 66 -13.46 -2.95 -1.79
N THR A 67 -13.95 -2.18 -2.77
CA THR A 67 -14.50 -2.77 -3.99
C THR A 67 -13.45 -2.85 -5.09
N ARG A 68 -12.37 -2.07 -4.97
CA ARG A 68 -11.29 -2.09 -5.94
C ARG A 68 -10.01 -1.63 -5.26
N LEU A 69 -8.92 -2.27 -5.60
CA LEU A 69 -7.58 -1.90 -5.11
C LEU A 69 -6.64 -1.95 -6.30
N ALA A 70 -5.92 -0.88 -6.57
CA ALA A 70 -5.00 -0.83 -7.68
C ALA A 70 -3.65 -0.27 -7.25
N VAL A 71 -2.58 -0.88 -7.78
CA VAL A 71 -1.21 -0.42 -7.61
C VAL A 71 -0.66 -0.12 -8.99
N LEU A 72 -0.19 1.10 -9.20
CA LEU A 72 0.32 1.55 -10.48
C LEU A 72 1.72 2.09 -10.30
N ASP A 73 2.61 1.69 -11.18
CA ASP A 73 4.00 2.14 -11.15
C ASP A 73 4.14 3.31 -12.12
N ASN A 74 4.21 4.51 -11.58
CA ASN A 74 4.28 5.72 -12.38
C ASN A 74 5.65 5.90 -12.99
N GLY A 75 5.77 5.53 -14.25
CA GLY A 75 7.02 5.69 -14.99
C GLY A 75 7.96 4.52 -14.89
N GLY A 76 7.59 3.49 -14.17
CA GLY A 76 8.41 2.29 -14.06
C GLY A 76 7.94 1.19 -15.00
N PRO A 77 8.67 0.11 -15.06
CA PRO A 77 8.33 -1.00 -15.97
C PRO A 77 7.32 -1.99 -15.41
N GLN A 78 6.91 -1.83 -14.17
CA GLN A 78 6.03 -2.81 -13.54
C GLN A 78 4.61 -2.66 -14.04
N PRO A 79 3.92 -3.75 -14.36
CA PRO A 79 2.52 -3.67 -14.77
C PRO A 79 1.64 -3.30 -13.57
N ALA A 80 0.49 -2.73 -13.87
CA ALA A 80 -0.49 -2.43 -12.84
C ALA A 80 -1.03 -3.72 -12.23
N GLN A 81 -1.27 -3.69 -10.92
CA GLN A 81 -1.95 -4.79 -10.23
C GLN A 81 -3.31 -4.26 -9.79
N VAL A 82 -4.37 -4.93 -10.21
CA VAL A 82 -5.73 -4.47 -9.93
C VAL A 82 -6.56 -5.62 -9.39
N LEU A 83 -7.20 -5.41 -8.25
CA LEU A 83 -8.12 -6.37 -7.65
C LEU A 83 -9.53 -5.81 -7.70
N LEU A 84 -10.43 -6.57 -8.29
CA LEU A 84 -11.83 -6.17 -8.46
C LEU A 84 -12.81 -7.07 -7.73
N GLY A 85 -12.38 -8.17 -7.19
CA GLY A 85 -13.27 -9.11 -6.50
C GLY A 85 -12.53 -10.08 -5.63
N PRO A 86 -13.26 -10.87 -4.84
CA PRO A 86 -12.64 -11.82 -3.94
C PRO A 86 -12.01 -12.98 -4.70
N GLY A 87 -11.07 -13.63 -4.06
CA GLY A 87 -10.43 -14.82 -4.63
C GLY A 87 -9.20 -14.56 -5.45
N ALA A 88 -8.91 -13.31 -5.79
CA ALA A 88 -7.68 -12.98 -6.50
C ALA A 88 -6.51 -12.96 -5.51
N PRO A 89 -5.29 -13.27 -5.97
CA PRO A 89 -4.12 -13.15 -5.10
C PRO A 89 -3.92 -11.69 -4.66
N PRO A 90 -3.37 -11.46 -3.49
CA PRO A 90 -3.15 -10.07 -3.04
C PRO A 90 -2.17 -9.34 -3.93
N VAL A 91 -2.29 -8.02 -3.98
CA VAL A 91 -1.24 -7.21 -4.60
C VAL A 91 -0.03 -7.21 -3.69
N ARG A 92 1.16 -7.08 -4.27
CA ARG A 92 2.40 -7.08 -3.53
C ARG A 92 3.28 -5.93 -3.99
N VAL A 93 3.77 -5.16 -3.04
CA VAL A 93 4.66 -4.03 -3.32
C VAL A 93 5.92 -4.19 -2.50
N ALA A 94 7.05 -4.34 -3.18
CA ALA A 94 8.34 -4.40 -2.50
C ALA A 94 8.72 -3.00 -2.06
N ILE A 95 8.95 -2.84 -0.75
CA ILE A 95 9.37 -1.56 -0.20
C ILE A 95 10.88 -1.49 -0.40
N ALA A 96 11.32 -0.53 -1.19
CA ALA A 96 12.73 -0.43 -1.55
C ALA A 96 13.59 -0.02 -0.36
N ARG A 97 14.78 -0.59 -0.29
CA ARG A 97 15.75 -0.24 0.72
C ARG A 97 16.58 0.99 0.33
N GLU A 98 16.51 1.36 -0.94
CA GLU A 98 17.23 2.52 -1.45
C GLU A 98 16.58 3.81 -0.98
N TRP A 99 17.37 4.88 -0.91
CA TRP A 99 16.86 6.18 -0.55
C TRP A 99 16.02 6.79 -1.65
N ILE A 100 16.26 6.41 -2.89
CA ILE A 100 15.51 6.90 -4.05
C ILE A 100 14.90 5.71 -4.75
N GLN A 101 13.61 5.78 -5.03
CA GLN A 101 12.90 4.69 -5.66
C GLN A 101 11.94 5.25 -6.72
N SER A 102 11.33 4.37 -7.50
CA SER A 102 10.37 4.79 -8.51
C SER A 102 9.12 5.35 -7.87
N ARG A 103 8.49 6.29 -8.54
CA ARG A 103 7.19 6.80 -8.12
C ARG A 103 6.14 5.74 -8.36
N TRP A 104 5.15 5.69 -7.50
CA TRP A 104 4.06 4.74 -7.66
C TRP A 104 2.78 5.30 -7.06
N ARG A 105 1.69 4.66 -7.38
CA ARG A 105 0.36 5.13 -6.97
C ARG A 105 -0.46 3.98 -6.44
N LEU A 106 -1.23 4.26 -5.41
CA LEU A 106 -2.16 3.33 -4.83
C LEU A 106 -3.55 3.94 -4.94
N GLU A 107 -4.51 3.18 -5.43
CA GLU A 107 -5.91 3.62 -5.52
C GLU A 107 -6.79 2.70 -4.72
N LEU A 108 -7.57 3.27 -3.81
CA LEU A 108 -8.48 2.54 -2.94
C LEU A 108 -9.90 2.99 -3.27
N THR A 109 -10.78 2.05 -3.58
CA THR A 109 -12.15 2.36 -3.96
C THR A 109 -13.14 1.59 -3.10
N ARG A 110 -14.18 2.30 -2.66
CA ARG A 110 -15.35 1.71 -2.01
C ARG A 110 -16.59 2.18 -2.76
N GLU A 111 -17.75 1.73 -2.31
CA GLU A 111 -19.00 2.13 -2.97
C GLU A 111 -19.20 3.64 -2.97
N ASP A 112 -18.76 4.32 -1.91
CA ASP A 112 -19.01 5.74 -1.73
C ASP A 112 -17.89 6.64 -2.23
N GLY A 113 -16.86 6.11 -2.85
CA GLY A 113 -15.83 6.96 -3.42
C GLY A 113 -14.50 6.25 -3.54
N SER A 114 -13.49 7.00 -4.00
CA SER A 114 -12.14 6.49 -4.11
C SER A 114 -11.13 7.54 -3.70
N VAL A 115 -9.95 7.06 -3.28
CA VAL A 115 -8.84 7.92 -2.88
C VAL A 115 -7.59 7.41 -3.57
N ARG A 116 -6.75 8.34 -4.00
CA ARG A 116 -5.48 8.04 -4.63
C ARG A 116 -4.36 8.50 -3.73
N ILE A 117 -3.35 7.66 -3.57
CA ILE A 117 -2.14 8.02 -2.83
C ILE A 117 -0.98 7.96 -3.81
N ASP A 118 -0.29 9.07 -3.99
CA ASP A 118 0.89 9.12 -4.83
C ASP A 118 2.14 9.10 -3.95
N PHE A 119 3.08 8.22 -4.28
CA PHE A 119 4.35 8.11 -3.57
C PHE A 119 5.46 8.63 -4.47
N ASP A 120 6.26 9.54 -3.96
CA ASP A 120 7.36 10.12 -4.72
C ASP A 120 8.62 9.27 -4.58
N GLU A 121 9.73 9.77 -5.15
CA GLU A 121 10.98 8.99 -5.21
C GLU A 121 11.59 8.74 -3.84
N VAL A 122 11.23 9.52 -2.83
CA VAL A 122 11.75 9.30 -1.47
C VAL A 122 10.72 8.62 -0.58
N GLY A 123 9.62 8.14 -1.17
CA GLY A 123 8.61 7.38 -0.43
C GLY A 123 7.60 8.23 0.30
N ARG A 124 7.54 9.53 0.02
CA ARG A 124 6.59 10.42 0.68
C ARG A 124 5.22 10.32 0.00
N ALA A 125 4.18 10.18 0.80
CA ALA A 125 2.82 10.01 0.31
C ALA A 125 2.08 11.34 0.22
N THR A 126 1.33 11.50 -0.87
CA THR A 126 0.43 12.64 -1.06
C THR A 126 -0.94 12.10 -1.45
N LEU A 127 -1.97 12.51 -0.73
CA LEU A 127 -3.33 12.05 -1.00
C LEU A 127 -4.05 12.97 -1.97
N ALA A 128 -4.85 12.36 -2.84
CA ALA A 128 -5.77 13.08 -3.70
C ALA A 128 -7.11 12.34 -3.72
N ASP A 129 -8.20 13.11 -3.66
CA ASP A 129 -9.53 12.54 -3.69
C ASP A 129 -9.98 12.43 -5.14
N ASN A 130 -10.20 11.20 -5.60
CA ASN A 130 -10.62 10.98 -6.98
C ASN A 130 -12.10 11.13 -7.20
N GLN A 131 -12.85 11.64 -6.25
CA GLN A 131 -14.24 11.72 -6.41
C GLN A 131 -14.75 12.79 -7.20
N VAL A 132 -14.00 13.56 -7.54
CA VAL A 132 -14.46 14.65 -8.22
C VAL A 132 -15.18 14.44 -9.40
N SER A 133 -15.60 13.96 -9.50
CA SER A 133 -16.10 14.02 -10.50
C SER A 133 -17.26 14.61 -10.67
N ASN A 134 -16.87 14.85 -9.99
CA ASN A 134 -17.45 15.20 -9.91
C ASN A 134 -18.06 15.94 -10.33
N LYS A 135 -18.19 16.14 -10.39
CA LYS A 135 -18.55 16.66 -10.52
C LYS A 135 -18.80 16.84 -10.86
#